data_dfb9cfb92dd698c5c49b8da5f42da47f
#
_entry.id   dfb9cfb92dd698c5c49b8da5f42da47f
#
_cell.length_a   1.000
_cell.length_b   1.000
_cell.length_c   1.000
_cell.angle_alpha   90.00
_cell.angle_beta   90.00
_cell.angle_gamma   90.00
#
_symmetry.space_group_name_H-M   'P 1'
#
loop_
_entity.id
_entity.type
_entity.pdbx_description
1 polymer ?
#
loop_
_entity_poly.entity_id
_entity_poly.type
_entity_poly.pdbx_seq_one_letter_code
_entity_poly.pdbx_strand_id
1 'polypeptide(L)'
;RSLEVFARDMGITSIGRLRLLKERASRLFGDRMGFGHHHMGTTRMSDTPENGVVDKNCKVFDVGNLYVAGSSVFPTGSHVPPTLTISALSVRLADHFKLRD
;
A
#
# COMPACT_ATOMS: atom_id res chain seq x y z
N ARG A 1 -1.12 25.67 -2.79
CA ARG A 1 -2.44 25.57 -3.48
C ARG A 1 -2.97 24.13 -3.52
N SER A 2 -2.16 23.13 -3.92
CA SER A 2 -2.60 21.71 -4.00
C SER A 2 -2.95 21.11 -2.63
N LEU A 3 -2.16 21.37 -1.58
CA LEU A 3 -2.43 20.89 -0.23
C LEU A 3 -3.67 21.52 0.42
N GLU A 4 -3.97 22.75 0.09
CA GLU A 4 -5.19 23.44 0.57
C GLU A 4 -6.45 22.85 -0.08
N VAL A 5 -6.38 22.55 -1.38
CA VAL A 5 -7.44 21.86 -2.11
C VAL A 5 -7.65 20.47 -1.53
N PHE A 6 -6.58 19.69 -1.35
CA PHE A 6 -6.63 18.36 -0.76
C PHE A 6 -7.25 18.37 0.65
N ALA A 7 -6.81 19.31 1.52
CA ALA A 7 -7.35 19.43 2.87
C ALA A 7 -8.85 19.73 2.88
N ARG A 8 -9.33 20.57 1.95
CA ARG A 8 -10.74 20.88 1.78
C ARG A 8 -11.52 19.65 1.30
N ASP A 9 -11.04 18.99 0.26
CA ASP A 9 -11.72 17.85 -0.37
C ASP A 9 -11.79 16.63 0.56
N MET A 10 -10.80 16.48 1.46
CA MET A 10 -10.79 15.46 2.52
C MET A 10 -11.57 15.86 3.78
N GLY A 11 -12.23 17.03 3.79
CA GLY A 11 -12.98 17.50 4.96
C GLY A 11 -12.14 17.86 6.18
N ILE A 12 -10.80 17.93 6.04
CA ILE A 12 -9.89 18.25 7.16
C ILE A 12 -10.20 19.63 7.76
N THR A 13 -10.71 20.55 6.97
CA THR A 13 -11.08 21.90 7.41
C THR A 13 -12.23 21.93 8.43
N SER A 14 -13.03 20.85 8.52
CA SER A 14 -14.08 20.71 9.54
C SER A 14 -13.54 20.26 10.91
N ILE A 15 -12.35 19.63 10.94
CA ILE A 15 -11.72 19.11 12.15
C ILE A 15 -10.57 19.99 12.63
N GLY A 16 -10.00 20.83 11.76
CA GLY A 16 -8.86 21.67 12.12
C GLY A 16 -8.44 22.63 11.03
N ARG A 17 -7.42 23.42 11.33
CA ARG A 17 -6.83 24.38 10.40
C ARG A 17 -5.49 23.88 9.90
N LEU A 18 -5.34 23.66 8.59
CA LEU A 18 -4.05 23.35 7.97
C LEU A 18 -3.17 24.60 7.97
N ARG A 19 -2.05 24.55 8.68
CA ARG A 19 -1.03 25.61 8.70
C ARG A 19 0.22 25.13 7.97
N LEU A 20 0.44 25.65 6.78
CA LEU A 20 1.66 25.41 6.03
C LEU A 20 2.78 26.34 6.55
N LEU A 21 3.81 25.74 7.12
CA LEU A 21 5.01 26.46 7.54
C LEU A 21 5.94 26.58 6.31
N LYS A 22 5.80 27.63 5.51
CA LYS A 22 6.54 27.83 4.25
C LYS A 22 8.05 27.67 4.40
N GLU A 23 8.62 28.18 5.51
CA GLU A 23 10.06 28.08 5.79
C GLU A 23 10.53 26.66 6.12
N ARG A 24 9.65 25.84 6.73
CA ARG A 24 9.96 24.43 7.01
C ARG A 24 9.66 23.52 5.81
N ALA A 25 8.70 23.87 4.99
CA ALA A 25 8.35 23.09 3.81
C ALA A 25 9.55 23.04 2.84
N SER A 26 10.27 24.14 2.63
CA SER A 26 11.48 24.16 1.79
C SER A 26 12.64 23.34 2.38
N ARG A 27 12.71 23.21 3.71
CA ARG A 27 13.71 22.36 4.38
C ARG A 27 13.30 20.89 4.44
N LEU A 28 12.01 20.59 4.49
CA LEU A 28 11.47 19.22 4.52
C LEU A 28 11.38 18.59 3.12
N PHE A 29 11.15 19.42 2.09
CA PHE A 29 10.98 19.01 0.71
C PHE A 29 12.08 19.49 -0.23
N GLY A 30 13.19 20.09 0.30
CA GLY A 30 14.40 20.41 -0.44
C GLY A 30 15.19 19.16 -0.83
N ASP A 31 16.48 19.29 -1.11
CA ASP A 31 17.40 18.28 -1.66
C ASP A 31 17.48 16.90 -0.93
N ARG A 32 16.62 16.67 0.07
CA ARG A 32 16.54 15.43 0.87
C ARG A 32 15.21 14.69 0.74
N MET A 33 14.49 14.83 -0.36
CA MET A 33 13.40 13.90 -0.64
C MET A 33 14.00 12.51 -0.91
N GLY A 34 14.11 11.71 0.17
CA GLY A 34 14.45 10.31 0.05
C GLY A 34 13.27 9.53 -0.56
N PHE A 35 13.56 8.67 -1.51
CA PHE A 35 12.57 7.73 -2.03
C PHE A 35 12.27 6.68 -0.96
N GLY A 36 10.98 6.40 -0.71
CA GLY A 36 10.56 5.49 0.34
C GLY A 36 10.84 4.01 0.07
N HIS A 37 11.25 3.62 -1.13
CA HIS A 37 11.62 2.26 -1.57
C HIS A 37 10.61 1.13 -1.25
N HIS A 38 9.47 1.45 -0.62
CA HIS A 38 8.47 0.49 -0.18
C HIS A 38 7.16 0.66 -0.98
N HIS A 39 7.23 0.35 -2.27
CA HIS A 39 6.06 0.35 -3.13
C HIS A 39 5.14 -0.81 -2.77
N MET A 40 3.83 -0.54 -2.64
CA MET A 40 2.83 -1.52 -2.22
C MET A 40 1.56 -1.38 -3.05
N GLY A 41 0.75 -2.46 -3.11
CA GLY A 41 -0.62 -2.42 -3.58
C GLY A 41 -0.84 -2.43 -5.10
N THR A 42 0.20 -2.61 -5.92
CA THR A 42 0.04 -2.68 -7.39
C THR A 42 -0.72 -3.92 -7.86
N THR A 43 -0.67 -5.01 -7.09
CA THR A 43 -1.44 -6.25 -7.29
C THR A 43 -2.27 -6.56 -6.04
N ARG A 44 -2.94 -5.53 -5.52
CA ARG A 44 -3.60 -5.60 -4.21
C ARG A 44 -4.59 -6.74 -4.10
N MET A 45 -4.63 -7.32 -2.91
CA MET A 45 -5.58 -8.36 -2.51
C MET A 45 -6.98 -7.77 -2.34
N SER A 46 -8.00 -8.53 -2.74
CA SER A 46 -9.41 -8.17 -2.52
C SER A 46 -10.29 -9.42 -2.53
N ASP A 47 -11.56 -9.25 -2.18
CA ASP A 47 -12.56 -10.32 -2.23
C ASP A 47 -13.12 -10.52 -3.64
N THR A 48 -12.97 -9.53 -4.53
CA THR A 48 -13.52 -9.57 -5.90
C THR A 48 -12.53 -9.00 -6.93
N PRO A 49 -12.58 -9.48 -8.19
CA PRO A 49 -11.66 -9.03 -9.25
C PRO A 49 -11.86 -7.55 -9.61
N GLU A 50 -13.03 -6.95 -9.36
CA GLU A 50 -13.28 -5.52 -9.62
C GLU A 50 -12.48 -4.62 -8.68
N ASN A 51 -12.13 -5.11 -7.50
CA ASN A 51 -11.49 -4.32 -6.45
C ASN A 51 -10.01 -4.63 -6.25
N GLY A 52 -9.48 -5.68 -6.89
CA GLY A 52 -8.08 -6.08 -6.75
C GLY A 52 -7.61 -7.01 -7.84
N VAL A 53 -6.40 -7.50 -7.68
CA VAL A 53 -5.72 -8.36 -8.67
C VAL A 53 -5.57 -9.79 -8.17
N VAL A 54 -5.43 -9.98 -6.85
CA VAL A 54 -5.28 -11.30 -6.24
C VAL A 54 -6.34 -11.53 -5.16
N ASP A 55 -6.69 -12.79 -4.95
CA ASP A 55 -7.56 -13.22 -3.86
C ASP A 55 -6.81 -13.29 -2.51
N LYS A 56 -7.52 -13.71 -1.46
CA LYS A 56 -6.96 -13.89 -0.10
C LYS A 56 -5.80 -14.89 -0.02
N ASN A 57 -5.62 -15.77 -1.00
CA ASN A 57 -4.53 -16.73 -1.10
C ASN A 57 -3.42 -16.24 -2.04
N CYS A 58 -3.41 -14.96 -2.38
CA CYS A 58 -2.46 -14.34 -3.29
C CYS A 58 -2.52 -14.90 -4.74
N LYS A 59 -3.59 -15.59 -5.11
CA LYS A 59 -3.82 -16.09 -6.46
C LYS A 59 -4.40 -14.97 -7.33
N VAL A 60 -3.85 -14.82 -8.54
CA VAL A 60 -4.39 -13.86 -9.51
C VAL A 60 -5.79 -14.33 -9.97
N PHE A 61 -6.76 -13.42 -9.96
CA PHE A 61 -8.09 -13.70 -10.48
C PHE A 61 -8.01 -14.14 -11.93
N ASP A 62 -8.87 -15.07 -12.33
CA ASP A 62 -9.00 -15.61 -13.67
C ASP A 62 -7.75 -16.32 -14.25
N VAL A 63 -6.70 -16.50 -13.45
CA VAL A 63 -5.49 -17.23 -13.84
C VAL A 63 -5.27 -18.44 -12.92
N GLY A 64 -5.31 -19.64 -13.50
CA GLY A 64 -5.38 -20.88 -12.75
C GLY A 64 -4.15 -21.21 -11.89
N ASN A 65 -2.96 -20.76 -12.30
CA ASN A 65 -1.67 -21.17 -11.74
C ASN A 65 -0.72 -19.99 -11.43
N LEU A 66 -1.21 -18.77 -11.31
CA LEU A 66 -0.40 -17.59 -11.02
C LEU A 66 -0.68 -17.06 -9.62
N TYR A 67 0.37 -16.91 -8.84
CA TYR A 67 0.35 -16.35 -7.48
C TYR A 67 1.38 -15.25 -7.34
N VAL A 68 1.09 -14.27 -6.51
CA VAL A 68 1.98 -13.12 -6.29
C VAL A 68 2.41 -13.10 -4.82
N ALA A 69 3.73 -13.09 -4.59
CA ALA A 69 4.33 -12.88 -3.27
C ALA A 69 5.01 -11.51 -3.21
N GLY A 70 4.89 -10.82 -2.08
CA GLY A 70 5.53 -9.53 -1.87
C GLY A 70 4.56 -8.43 -1.42
N SER A 71 5.06 -7.21 -1.24
CA SER A 71 4.26 -6.08 -0.77
C SER A 71 3.26 -5.56 -1.81
N SER A 72 3.37 -5.94 -3.06
CA SER A 72 2.42 -5.54 -4.10
C SER A 72 1.00 -6.05 -3.85
N VAL A 73 0.83 -7.13 -3.07
CA VAL A 73 -0.49 -7.68 -2.71
C VAL A 73 -1.17 -6.97 -1.53
N PHE A 74 -0.50 -6.03 -0.86
CA PHE A 74 -1.07 -5.35 0.29
C PHE A 74 -2.21 -4.43 -0.13
N PRO A 75 -3.41 -4.56 0.47
CA PRO A 75 -4.51 -3.63 0.21
C PRO A 75 -4.27 -2.25 0.82
N THR A 76 -3.50 -2.18 1.90
CA THR A 76 -3.16 -0.95 2.63
C THR A 76 -1.69 -0.94 3.01
N GLY A 77 -1.11 0.25 3.09
CA GLY A 77 0.27 0.46 3.55
C GLY A 77 0.36 1.03 4.96
N SER A 78 1.57 1.02 5.52
CA SER A 78 1.93 1.64 6.78
C SER A 78 3.20 2.46 6.62
N HIS A 79 3.56 3.25 7.63
CA HIS A 79 4.87 3.94 7.72
C HIS A 79 6.00 2.99 8.10
N VAL A 80 5.69 1.77 8.55
CA VAL A 80 6.68 0.76 8.94
C VAL A 80 7.08 -0.07 7.71
N PRO A 81 8.38 -0.43 7.55
CA PRO A 81 8.84 -1.31 6.50
C PRO A 81 8.05 -2.63 6.45
N PRO A 82 7.63 -3.12 5.28
CA PRO A 82 6.68 -4.22 5.13
C PRO A 82 7.30 -5.61 5.26
N THR A 83 8.59 -5.76 5.51
CA THR A 83 9.34 -7.01 5.41
C THR A 83 8.75 -8.14 6.26
N LEU A 84 8.35 -7.86 7.51
CA LEU A 84 7.75 -8.87 8.38
C LEU A 84 6.46 -9.43 7.79
N THR A 85 5.59 -8.57 7.31
CA THR A 85 4.31 -8.98 6.70
C THR A 85 4.53 -9.69 5.36
N ILE A 86 5.52 -9.29 4.55
CA ILE A 86 5.92 -9.99 3.34
C ILE A 86 6.32 -11.43 3.67
N SER A 87 7.19 -11.61 4.67
CA SER A 87 7.65 -12.93 5.10
C SER A 87 6.50 -13.80 5.60
N ALA A 88 5.63 -13.25 6.44
CA ALA A 88 4.45 -13.97 6.96
C ALA A 88 3.50 -14.42 5.83
N LEU A 89 3.20 -13.55 4.87
CA LEU A 89 2.37 -13.89 3.72
C LEU A 89 3.03 -14.94 2.81
N SER A 90 4.35 -14.89 2.65
CA SER A 90 5.08 -15.88 1.85
C SER A 90 5.06 -17.27 2.50
N VAL A 91 5.21 -17.36 3.83
CA VAL A 91 5.06 -18.62 4.58
C VAL A 91 3.63 -19.15 4.45
N ARG A 92 2.63 -18.30 4.65
CA ARG A 92 1.21 -18.68 4.47
C ARG A 92 0.93 -19.21 3.07
N LEU A 93 1.49 -18.60 2.04
CA LEU A 93 1.35 -19.05 0.67
C LEU A 93 2.02 -20.42 0.45
N ALA A 94 3.20 -20.63 1.02
CA ALA A 94 3.87 -21.94 0.96
C ALA A 94 3.03 -23.05 1.64
N ASP A 95 2.43 -22.75 2.79
CA ASP A 95 1.55 -23.71 3.47
C ASP A 95 0.26 -23.98 2.67
N HIS A 96 -0.29 -22.95 2.01
CA HIS A 96 -1.42 -23.13 1.10
C HIS A 96 -1.14 -24.12 -0.04
N PHE A 97 0.08 -24.12 -0.58
CA PHE A 97 0.47 -25.10 -1.61
C PHE A 97 0.59 -26.51 -1.05
N LYS A 98 1.20 -26.69 0.14
CA LYS A 98 1.33 -28.00 0.78
C LYS A 98 0.00 -28.69 1.08
N LEU A 99 -1.06 -27.91 1.34
CA LEU A 99 -2.39 -28.43 1.65
C LEU A 99 -3.21 -28.80 0.40
N ARG A 100 -2.69 -28.56 -0.79
CA ARG A 100 -3.36 -28.84 -2.07
C ARG A 100 -2.84 -30.11 -2.75
N ASP A 101 -1.71 -30.63 -2.30
CA ASP A 101 -1.15 -31.94 -2.70
C ASP A 101 -1.72 -33.05 -1.83
#